data_2c043efe5c4c4485141064df65962541
#
_entry.id   2c043efe5c4c4485141064df65962541
#
_cell.length_a   1.000
_cell.length_b   1.000
_cell.length_c   1.000
_cell.angle_alpha   90.00
_cell.angle_beta   90.00
_cell.angle_gamma   90.00
#
_symmetry.space_group_name_H-M   'P 1'
#
loop_
_entity.id
_entity.type
_entity.pdbx_description
1 polymer ?
#
loop_
_entity_poly.entity_id
_entity_poly.type
_entity_poly.pdbx_seq_one_letter_code
_entity_poly.pdbx_strand_id
1 'polypeptide(L)'
;TDGDKAVITETCYPYPFRYWNAGASWMLQPLFETLKAYGNIRISLSREYDIDSLKSVLSLSEDDVSKIKSGGFLMLEEDILYPLLLKSANYWAQLMTPEYYTDSDGKIHYEKGKTALNDGETYCILPSYSPENNPSNYPSPSAANCAIDIAACRDNIEMLRVVMNDVAPNADFSKWQALEDNLPPYLYDE
;
A
#
# COMPACT_ATOMS: atom_id res chain seq x y z
N THR A 1 -20.72 -18.37 -6.76
CA THR A 1 -20.98 -19.21 -5.59
C THR A 1 -19.69 -19.33 -4.79
N ASP A 2 -19.75 -19.69 -3.50
CA ASP A 2 -18.55 -19.86 -2.68
C ASP A 2 -17.61 -20.92 -3.24
N GLY A 3 -18.12 -21.85 -4.01
CA GLY A 3 -17.32 -22.83 -4.74
C GLY A 3 -16.35 -22.23 -5.73
N ASP A 4 -16.72 -21.13 -6.39
CA ASP A 4 -15.87 -20.51 -7.41
C ASP A 4 -14.63 -19.86 -6.79
N LYS A 5 -14.76 -19.25 -5.62
CA LYS A 5 -13.60 -18.72 -4.88
C LYS A 5 -12.63 -19.81 -4.45
N ALA A 6 -13.16 -20.91 -3.94
CA ALA A 6 -12.35 -22.05 -3.54
C ALA A 6 -11.63 -22.65 -4.76
N VAL A 7 -12.34 -22.83 -5.87
CA VAL A 7 -11.79 -23.36 -7.14
C VAL A 7 -10.66 -22.47 -7.66
N ILE A 8 -10.85 -21.16 -7.72
CA ILE A 8 -9.81 -20.24 -8.16
C ILE A 8 -8.61 -20.31 -7.22
N THR A 9 -8.86 -20.39 -5.91
CA THR A 9 -7.80 -20.48 -4.91
C THR A 9 -7.02 -21.78 -4.97
N GLU A 10 -7.68 -22.87 -5.32
CA GLU A 10 -7.06 -24.20 -5.33
C GLU A 10 -6.41 -24.58 -6.66
N THR A 11 -6.93 -24.05 -7.78
CA THR A 11 -6.49 -24.49 -9.12
C THR A 11 -5.65 -23.45 -9.88
N CYS A 12 -5.71 -22.18 -9.51
CA CYS A 12 -5.05 -21.09 -10.23
C CYS A 12 -4.14 -20.30 -9.29
N TYR A 13 -2.92 -20.73 -9.09
CA TYR A 13 -1.89 -19.99 -8.33
C TYR A 13 -2.34 -19.43 -6.98
N PRO A 14 -2.90 -20.25 -6.08
CA PRO A 14 -3.50 -19.72 -4.85
C PRO A 14 -2.47 -19.09 -3.91
N TYR A 15 -1.23 -19.49 -4.04
CA TYR A 15 -0.22 -19.25 -3.03
C TYR A 15 0.56 -17.93 -3.24
N PRO A 16 1.14 -17.62 -4.40
CA PRO A 16 2.02 -16.46 -4.53
C PRO A 16 1.29 -15.13 -4.37
N PHE A 17 0.08 -15.02 -4.94
CA PHE A 17 -0.69 -13.77 -4.90
C PHE A 17 -1.12 -13.34 -3.50
N ARG A 18 -1.10 -14.23 -2.51
CA ARG A 18 -1.35 -13.86 -1.12
C ARG A 18 -0.26 -12.97 -0.53
N TYR A 19 0.92 -12.98 -1.14
CA TYR A 19 2.09 -12.22 -0.70
C TYR A 19 2.44 -11.06 -1.64
N TRP A 20 1.52 -10.73 -2.56
CA TRP A 20 1.65 -9.57 -3.41
C TRP A 20 1.20 -8.30 -2.67
N ASN A 21 2.12 -7.72 -1.91
CA ASN A 21 1.84 -6.56 -1.07
C ASN A 21 1.66 -5.27 -1.87
N ALA A 22 2.33 -5.15 -3.03
CA ALA A 22 2.32 -3.96 -3.86
C ALA A 22 0.96 -3.62 -4.47
N GLY A 23 0.03 -4.58 -4.60
CA GLY A 23 -1.18 -4.46 -5.40
C GLY A 23 -2.04 -3.24 -5.07
N ALA A 24 -2.29 -2.99 -3.77
CA ALA A 24 -3.12 -1.86 -3.35
C ALA A 24 -2.47 -0.51 -3.69
N SER A 25 -1.18 -0.34 -3.38
CA SER A 25 -0.43 0.88 -3.68
C SER A 25 -0.33 1.15 -5.18
N TRP A 26 -0.06 0.11 -5.95
CA TRP A 26 0.05 0.22 -7.41
C TRP A 26 -1.26 0.66 -8.06
N MET A 27 -2.40 0.16 -7.58
CA MET A 27 -3.71 0.56 -8.10
C MET A 27 -4.07 2.03 -7.82
N LEU A 28 -3.39 2.70 -6.89
CA LEU A 28 -3.60 4.12 -6.60
C LEU A 28 -2.84 5.05 -7.55
N GLN A 29 -1.80 4.57 -8.23
CA GLN A 29 -1.01 5.38 -9.18
C GLN A 29 -1.87 6.00 -10.29
N PRO A 30 -2.77 5.28 -10.99
CA PRO A 30 -3.61 5.90 -12.02
C PRO A 30 -4.51 7.02 -11.49
N LEU A 31 -4.98 6.92 -10.26
CA LEU A 31 -5.78 7.97 -9.62
C LEU A 31 -4.92 9.19 -9.31
N PHE A 32 -3.72 8.99 -8.81
CA PHE A 32 -2.76 10.06 -8.54
C PHE A 32 -2.30 10.75 -9.84
N GLU A 33 -2.02 9.99 -10.90
CA GLU A 33 -1.71 10.57 -12.20
C GLU A 33 -2.91 11.36 -12.79
N THR A 34 -4.13 10.91 -12.51
CA THR A 34 -5.35 11.67 -12.87
C THR A 34 -5.41 12.99 -12.11
N LEU A 35 -5.11 13.01 -10.82
CA LEU A 35 -5.02 14.23 -10.02
C LEU A 35 -3.96 15.19 -10.59
N LYS A 36 -2.78 14.69 -10.93
CA LYS A 36 -1.70 15.49 -11.52
C LYS A 36 -2.08 16.10 -12.88
N ALA A 37 -2.77 15.32 -13.71
CA ALA A 37 -3.11 15.72 -15.08
C ALA A 37 -4.30 16.70 -15.14
N TYR A 38 -5.30 16.53 -14.29
CA TYR A 38 -6.58 17.21 -14.37
C TYR A 38 -6.92 18.05 -13.13
N GLY A 39 -6.09 18.00 -12.10
CA GLY A 39 -6.36 18.62 -10.80
C GLY A 39 -7.41 17.86 -10.00
N ASN A 40 -7.86 18.46 -8.93
CA ASN A 40 -8.85 17.89 -8.01
C ASN A 40 -10.25 17.90 -8.62
N ILE A 41 -10.59 16.88 -9.38
CA ILE A 41 -11.85 16.76 -10.13
C ILE A 41 -12.99 16.26 -9.24
N ARG A 42 -14.22 16.59 -9.66
CA ARG A 42 -15.45 16.09 -9.05
C ARG A 42 -15.83 14.74 -9.65
N ILE A 43 -16.08 13.77 -8.79
CA ILE A 43 -16.55 12.43 -9.16
C ILE A 43 -18.02 12.34 -8.80
N SER A 44 -18.91 12.30 -9.81
CA SER A 44 -20.34 12.08 -9.60
C SER A 44 -20.65 10.59 -9.61
N LEU A 45 -21.34 10.12 -8.61
CA LEU A 45 -21.81 8.75 -8.54
C LEU A 45 -23.18 8.67 -9.28
N SER A 46 -23.14 8.25 -10.54
CA SER A 46 -24.33 8.17 -11.42
C SER A 46 -25.07 6.83 -11.37
N ARG A 47 -24.61 5.89 -10.54
CA ARG A 47 -25.18 4.54 -10.40
C ARG A 47 -25.53 4.25 -8.94
N GLU A 48 -26.42 3.29 -8.73
CA GLU A 48 -26.61 2.71 -7.41
C GLU A 48 -25.34 1.95 -7.00
N TYR A 49 -24.51 2.59 -6.21
CA TYR A 49 -23.38 1.96 -5.56
C TYR A 49 -23.82 1.45 -4.18
N ASP A 50 -23.17 0.39 -3.73
CA ASP A 50 -23.25 -0.01 -2.33
C ASP A 50 -22.55 1.05 -1.46
N ILE A 51 -23.34 1.99 -0.96
CA ILE A 51 -22.85 3.13 -0.17
C ILE A 51 -22.21 2.66 1.13
N ASP A 52 -22.68 1.56 1.72
CA ASP A 52 -22.08 1.03 2.95
C ASP A 52 -20.67 0.50 2.69
N SER A 53 -20.47 -0.18 1.56
CA SER A 53 -19.13 -0.57 1.12
C SER A 53 -18.25 0.63 0.83
N LEU A 54 -18.74 1.65 0.12
CA LEU A 54 -17.99 2.89 -0.15
C LEU A 54 -17.65 3.62 1.15
N LYS A 55 -18.57 3.73 2.07
CA LYS A 55 -18.37 4.35 3.39
C LYS A 55 -17.18 3.71 4.11
N SER A 56 -17.13 2.38 4.15
CA SER A 56 -16.06 1.65 4.79
C SER A 56 -14.72 1.85 4.09
N VAL A 57 -14.68 1.69 2.77
CA VAL A 57 -13.45 1.77 1.97
C VAL A 57 -12.84 3.17 1.99
N LEU A 58 -13.66 4.20 1.77
CA LEU A 58 -13.22 5.59 1.68
C LEU A 58 -13.22 6.31 3.03
N SER A 59 -13.66 5.67 4.11
CA SER A 59 -13.80 6.31 5.44
C SER A 59 -14.76 7.51 5.45
N LEU A 60 -15.84 7.42 4.67
CA LEU A 60 -16.81 8.52 4.54
C LEU A 60 -17.55 8.77 5.86
N SER A 61 -17.77 10.04 6.16
CA SER A 61 -18.66 10.47 7.24
C SER A 61 -20.13 10.26 6.90
N GLU A 62 -21.02 10.37 7.87
CA GLU A 62 -22.47 10.36 7.62
C GLU A 62 -22.91 11.53 6.73
N ASP A 63 -22.24 12.68 6.83
CA ASP A 63 -22.51 13.85 6.00
C ASP A 63 -22.10 13.60 4.54
N ASP A 64 -20.98 12.92 4.29
CA ASP A 64 -20.55 12.55 2.94
C ASP A 64 -21.52 11.55 2.32
N VAL A 65 -21.97 10.55 3.09
CA VAL A 65 -22.99 9.61 2.66
C VAL A 65 -24.31 10.33 2.31
N SER A 66 -24.71 11.31 3.11
CA SER A 66 -25.90 12.12 2.87
C SER A 66 -25.77 12.97 1.61
N LYS A 67 -24.62 13.59 1.37
CA LYS A 67 -24.30 14.31 0.14
C LYS A 67 -24.40 13.41 -1.09
N ILE A 68 -23.80 12.21 -1.05
CA ILE A 68 -23.86 11.25 -2.14
C ILE A 68 -25.31 10.85 -2.45
N LYS A 69 -26.10 10.50 -1.42
CA LYS A 69 -27.52 10.13 -1.57
C LYS A 69 -28.37 11.23 -2.15
N SER A 70 -28.03 12.48 -1.92
CA SER A 70 -28.73 13.64 -2.48
C SER A 70 -28.29 14.02 -3.90
N GLY A 71 -27.50 13.18 -4.58
CA GLY A 71 -26.96 13.46 -5.90
C GLY A 71 -25.73 14.38 -5.90
N GLY A 72 -25.00 14.41 -4.79
CA GLY A 72 -23.74 15.11 -4.64
C GLY A 72 -22.59 14.44 -5.38
N PHE A 73 -21.40 14.94 -5.13
CA PHE A 73 -20.16 14.45 -5.71
C PHE A 73 -19.09 14.25 -4.62
N LEU A 74 -18.11 13.44 -4.94
CA LEU A 74 -16.86 13.29 -4.19
C LEU A 74 -15.76 14.05 -4.90
N MET A 75 -14.85 14.63 -4.14
CA MET A 75 -13.62 15.19 -4.67
C MET A 75 -12.58 14.07 -4.76
N LEU A 76 -11.87 14.02 -5.89
CA LEU A 76 -10.87 12.97 -6.13
C LEU A 76 -9.80 12.95 -5.03
N GLU A 77 -9.32 14.10 -4.64
CA GLU A 77 -8.19 14.24 -3.73
C GLU A 77 -8.58 13.96 -2.28
N GLU A 78 -9.54 14.72 -1.73
CA GLU A 78 -9.90 14.67 -0.30
C GLU A 78 -10.70 13.43 0.06
N ASP A 79 -11.69 13.08 -0.79
CA ASP A 79 -12.68 12.07 -0.42
C ASP A 79 -12.29 10.67 -0.89
N ILE A 80 -11.40 10.56 -1.88
CA ILE A 80 -11.04 9.28 -2.48
C ILE A 80 -9.56 8.96 -2.26
N LEU A 81 -8.67 9.78 -2.83
CA LEU A 81 -7.26 9.45 -2.90
C LEU A 81 -6.57 9.52 -1.54
N TYR A 82 -6.81 10.60 -0.78
CA TYR A 82 -6.22 10.77 0.54
C TYR A 82 -6.51 9.61 1.50
N PRO A 83 -7.78 9.21 1.75
CA PRO A 83 -8.08 8.10 2.66
C PRO A 83 -7.52 6.76 2.17
N LEU A 84 -7.47 6.53 0.86
CA LEU A 84 -6.91 5.28 0.30
C LEU A 84 -5.39 5.23 0.43
N LEU A 85 -4.70 6.32 0.13
CA LEU A 85 -3.24 6.43 0.32
C LEU A 85 -2.86 6.27 1.78
N LEU A 86 -3.62 6.89 2.69
CA LEU A 86 -3.39 6.78 4.13
C LEU A 86 -3.55 5.33 4.63
N LYS A 87 -4.59 4.63 4.18
CA LYS A 87 -4.80 3.22 4.51
C LYS A 87 -3.69 2.34 3.96
N SER A 88 -3.28 2.57 2.72
CA SER A 88 -2.19 1.82 2.08
C SER A 88 -0.85 2.07 2.77
N ALA A 89 -0.52 3.32 3.12
CA ALA A 89 0.69 3.64 3.88
C ALA A 89 0.68 3.05 5.29
N ASN A 90 -0.47 3.02 5.94
CA ASN A 90 -0.62 2.35 7.24
C ASN A 90 -0.48 0.83 7.14
N TYR A 91 -0.92 0.22 6.04
CA TYR A 91 -0.68 -1.21 5.78
C TYR A 91 0.84 -1.50 5.73
N TRP A 92 1.61 -0.72 4.97
CA TRP A 92 3.06 -0.87 4.92
C TRP A 92 3.72 -0.71 6.30
N ALA A 93 3.29 0.28 7.07
CA ALA A 93 3.79 0.50 8.43
C ALA A 93 3.40 -0.61 9.43
N GLN A 94 2.37 -1.40 9.15
CA GLN A 94 1.98 -2.56 9.96
C GLN A 94 2.68 -3.84 9.48
N LEU A 95 2.95 -3.95 8.19
CA LEU A 95 3.63 -5.10 7.61
C LEU A 95 5.10 -5.15 8.05
N MET A 96 5.76 -3.99 8.03
CA MET A 96 7.17 -3.86 8.40
C MET A 96 7.31 -3.52 9.87
N THR A 97 7.85 -4.45 10.64
CA THR A 97 8.14 -4.27 12.06
C THR A 97 9.63 -4.42 12.34
N PRO A 98 10.17 -3.77 13.38
CA PRO A 98 11.59 -3.93 13.72
C PRO A 98 12.00 -5.35 14.08
N GLU A 99 11.05 -6.25 14.38
CA GLU A 99 11.35 -7.66 14.68
C GLU A 99 11.96 -8.40 13.46
N TYR A 100 11.63 -7.97 12.24
CA TYR A 100 12.22 -8.47 11.00
C TYR A 100 13.03 -7.35 10.36
N TYR A 101 14.33 -7.52 10.30
CA TYR A 101 15.24 -6.50 9.80
C TYR A 101 16.35 -7.09 8.95
N THR A 102 16.96 -6.24 8.15
CA THR A 102 18.13 -6.54 7.33
C THR A 102 19.31 -5.75 7.91
N ASP A 103 20.42 -6.39 8.17
CA ASP A 103 21.64 -5.74 8.65
C ASP A 103 22.44 -5.06 7.51
N SER A 104 23.54 -4.42 7.86
CA SER A 104 24.43 -3.73 6.90
C SER A 104 25.04 -4.65 5.85
N ASP A 105 25.09 -5.95 6.11
CA ASP A 105 25.60 -6.97 5.17
C ASP A 105 24.50 -7.56 4.29
N GLY A 106 23.25 -7.05 4.42
CA GLY A 106 22.09 -7.53 3.67
C GLY A 106 21.49 -8.81 4.18
N LYS A 107 21.89 -9.27 5.37
CA LYS A 107 21.37 -10.51 5.98
C LYS A 107 20.11 -10.23 6.77
N ILE A 108 19.08 -11.08 6.57
CA ILE A 108 17.81 -10.99 7.25
C ILE A 108 17.88 -11.66 8.62
N HIS A 109 17.31 -10.97 9.62
CA HIS A 109 17.25 -11.40 11.01
C HIS A 109 15.82 -11.34 11.54
N TYR A 110 15.57 -12.13 12.57
CA TYR A 110 14.37 -12.06 13.40
C TYR A 110 14.76 -11.98 14.88
N GLU A 111 14.24 -10.93 15.56
CA GLU A 111 14.44 -10.74 16.98
C GLU A 111 13.10 -10.41 17.65
N LYS A 112 12.56 -11.39 18.36
CA LYS A 112 11.26 -11.25 19.03
C LYS A 112 11.27 -10.12 20.06
N GLY A 113 10.30 -9.21 19.94
CA GLY A 113 10.12 -8.09 20.85
C GLY A 113 11.03 -6.89 20.59
N LYS A 114 11.79 -6.90 19.49
CA LYS A 114 12.55 -5.71 19.05
C LYS A 114 11.58 -4.59 18.65
N THR A 115 11.78 -3.41 19.23
CA THR A 115 10.87 -2.26 19.08
C THR A 115 11.44 -1.12 18.22
N ALA A 116 12.74 -1.17 17.90
CA ALA A 116 13.42 -0.18 17.09
C ALA A 116 14.55 -0.82 16.27
N LEU A 117 14.85 -0.26 15.12
CA LEU A 117 16.04 -0.57 14.34
C LEU A 117 17.26 0.07 14.98
N ASN A 118 18.41 -0.60 14.89
CA ASN A 118 19.71 -0.05 15.24
C ASN A 118 20.32 0.67 14.03
N ASP A 119 21.43 1.36 14.26
CA ASP A 119 22.19 2.03 13.19
C ASP A 119 22.67 1.02 12.14
N GLY A 120 22.40 1.30 10.87
CA GLY A 120 22.73 0.42 9.75
C GLY A 120 21.74 -0.71 9.48
N GLU A 121 20.70 -0.85 10.28
CA GLU A 121 19.61 -1.80 10.02
C GLU A 121 18.49 -1.15 9.19
N THR A 122 17.83 -1.94 8.37
CA THR A 122 16.62 -1.54 7.62
C THR A 122 15.49 -2.51 7.90
N TYR A 123 14.26 -2.09 7.64
CA TYR A 123 13.11 -2.99 7.68
C TYR A 123 13.29 -4.15 6.69
N CYS A 124 12.58 -5.24 6.94
CA CYS A 124 12.46 -6.34 6.00
C CYS A 124 11.01 -6.51 5.57
N ILE A 125 10.76 -6.53 4.27
CA ILE A 125 9.45 -6.87 3.70
C ILE A 125 9.39 -8.38 3.55
N LEU A 126 8.67 -9.05 4.46
CA LEU A 126 8.58 -10.50 4.51
C LEU A 126 7.16 -10.92 4.97
N PRO A 127 6.45 -11.79 4.23
CA PRO A 127 6.80 -12.31 2.91
C PRO A 127 6.67 -11.26 1.81
N SER A 128 7.40 -11.43 0.71
CA SER A 128 7.40 -10.57 -0.47
C SER A 128 7.29 -11.42 -1.73
N TYR A 129 6.60 -10.91 -2.75
CA TYR A 129 6.39 -11.62 -4.01
C TYR A 129 6.34 -10.65 -5.18
N SER A 130 7.16 -10.90 -6.20
CA SER A 130 7.08 -10.22 -7.49
C SER A 130 6.23 -11.06 -8.45
N PRO A 131 5.04 -10.58 -8.89
CA PRO A 131 4.18 -11.35 -9.77
C PRO A 131 4.91 -11.84 -11.02
N GLU A 132 4.67 -13.13 -11.35
CA GLU A 132 5.23 -13.81 -12.52
C GLU A 132 6.77 -13.93 -12.55
N ASN A 133 7.44 -13.63 -11.43
CA ASN A 133 8.89 -13.79 -11.29
C ASN A 133 9.24 -14.75 -10.17
N ASN A 134 10.33 -15.48 -10.39
CA ASN A 134 10.97 -16.29 -9.36
C ASN A 134 12.43 -15.81 -9.22
N PRO A 135 12.99 -15.81 -8.01
CA PRO A 135 14.42 -15.62 -7.85
C PRO A 135 15.18 -16.66 -8.71
N SER A 136 16.17 -16.23 -9.45
CA SER A 136 16.88 -17.06 -10.45
C SER A 136 17.58 -18.29 -9.83
N ASN A 137 17.89 -18.23 -8.55
CA ASN A 137 18.63 -19.23 -7.80
C ASN A 137 17.81 -19.94 -6.72
N TYR A 138 16.49 -19.73 -6.68
CA TYR A 138 15.64 -20.32 -5.66
C TYR A 138 14.30 -20.83 -6.25
N PRO A 139 13.85 -22.01 -5.86
CA PRO A 139 12.64 -22.63 -6.45
C PRO A 139 11.31 -22.05 -5.96
N SER A 140 11.33 -21.15 -4.97
CA SER A 140 10.11 -20.53 -4.43
C SER A 140 9.86 -19.19 -5.06
N PRO A 141 8.60 -18.86 -5.42
CA PRO A 141 8.24 -17.52 -5.85
C PRO A 141 8.21 -16.49 -4.71
N SER A 142 8.20 -16.94 -3.45
CA SER A 142 8.22 -16.05 -2.29
C SER A 142 9.65 -15.70 -1.90
N ALA A 143 9.88 -14.44 -1.63
CA ALA A 143 11.18 -13.90 -1.26
C ALA A 143 11.03 -12.91 -0.10
N ALA A 144 12.09 -12.22 0.21
CA ALA A 144 12.08 -11.01 1.03
C ALA A 144 12.57 -9.82 0.19
N ASN A 145 12.08 -8.65 0.50
CA ASN A 145 12.55 -7.38 -0.08
C ASN A 145 12.48 -7.35 -1.62
N CYS A 146 11.42 -7.91 -2.23
CA CYS A 146 11.25 -7.79 -3.67
C CYS A 146 11.23 -6.31 -4.10
N ALA A 147 11.94 -5.98 -5.17
CA ALA A 147 12.06 -4.62 -5.68
C ALA A 147 10.69 -3.96 -5.94
N ILE A 148 9.70 -4.72 -6.40
CA ILE A 148 8.34 -4.21 -6.63
C ILE A 148 7.67 -3.74 -5.34
N ASP A 149 7.85 -4.45 -4.22
CA ASP A 149 7.26 -4.08 -2.94
C ASP A 149 7.96 -2.84 -2.36
N ILE A 150 9.29 -2.77 -2.48
CA ILE A 150 10.06 -1.58 -2.06
C ILE A 150 9.62 -0.36 -2.87
N ALA A 151 9.52 -0.49 -4.19
CA ALA A 151 9.09 0.58 -5.08
C ALA A 151 7.65 1.03 -4.76
N ALA A 152 6.72 0.09 -4.64
CA ALA A 152 5.32 0.40 -4.35
C ALA A 152 5.14 1.10 -2.98
N CYS A 153 5.93 0.71 -1.98
CA CYS A 153 5.94 1.38 -0.69
C CYS A 153 6.45 2.83 -0.80
N ARG A 154 7.58 3.05 -1.48
CA ARG A 154 8.13 4.40 -1.72
C ARG A 154 7.15 5.28 -2.48
N ASP A 155 6.60 4.78 -3.59
CA ASP A 155 5.63 5.52 -4.39
C ASP A 155 4.38 5.87 -3.59
N ASN A 156 3.88 4.94 -2.75
CA ASN A 156 2.74 5.21 -1.90
C ASN A 156 3.01 6.32 -0.88
N ILE A 157 4.18 6.29 -0.25
CA ILE A 157 4.59 7.32 0.72
C ILE A 157 4.74 8.68 0.03
N GLU A 158 5.34 8.71 -1.16
CA GLU A 158 5.48 9.95 -1.93
C GLU A 158 4.13 10.52 -2.40
N MET A 159 3.24 9.69 -2.92
CA MET A 159 1.88 10.11 -3.27
C MET A 159 1.13 10.65 -2.04
N LEU A 160 1.26 9.95 -0.90
CA LEU A 160 0.65 10.41 0.36
C LEU A 160 1.22 11.75 0.81
N ARG A 161 2.54 11.96 0.69
CA ARG A 161 3.19 13.23 1.06
C ARG A 161 2.62 14.40 0.27
N VAL A 162 2.49 14.23 -1.05
CA VAL A 162 1.93 15.25 -1.92
C VAL A 162 0.50 15.58 -1.54
N VAL A 163 -0.37 14.57 -1.51
CA VAL A 163 -1.80 14.75 -1.24
C VAL A 163 -2.05 15.25 0.19
N MET A 164 -1.32 14.74 1.17
CA MET A 164 -1.46 15.15 2.56
C MET A 164 -1.04 16.60 2.78
N ASN A 165 -0.03 17.10 2.05
CA ASN A 165 0.36 18.50 2.10
C ASN A 165 -0.76 19.44 1.65
N ASP A 166 -1.57 19.02 0.70
CA ASP A 166 -2.69 19.83 0.19
C ASP A 166 -3.95 19.67 1.05
N VAL A 167 -4.29 18.44 1.44
CA VAL A 167 -5.54 18.13 2.16
C VAL A 167 -5.42 18.35 3.67
N ALA A 168 -4.26 18.04 4.25
CA ALA A 168 -4.04 18.05 5.71
C ALA A 168 -2.64 18.58 6.07
N PRO A 169 -2.29 19.83 5.73
CA PRO A 169 -0.92 20.35 5.82
C PRO A 169 -0.33 20.39 7.24
N ASN A 170 -1.18 20.30 8.26
CA ASN A 170 -0.75 20.29 9.66
C ASN A 170 -0.68 18.87 10.27
N ALA A 171 -0.98 17.83 9.47
CA ALA A 171 -0.90 16.46 9.96
C ALA A 171 0.56 15.99 10.08
N ASP A 172 0.82 15.16 11.09
CA ASP A 172 2.15 14.61 11.31
C ASP A 172 2.49 13.52 10.29
N PHE A 173 3.54 13.74 9.51
CA PHE A 173 4.06 12.82 8.50
C PHE A 173 5.24 11.98 8.99
N SER A 174 5.75 12.23 10.19
CA SER A 174 7.01 11.66 10.72
C SER A 174 7.06 10.13 10.69
N LYS A 175 5.92 9.48 10.93
CA LYS A 175 5.81 8.01 10.91
C LYS A 175 6.16 7.42 9.54
N TRP A 176 5.66 8.00 8.47
CA TRP A 176 5.89 7.50 7.11
C TRP A 176 7.25 7.94 6.57
N GLN A 177 7.74 9.10 7.00
CA GLN A 177 9.12 9.51 6.74
C GLN A 177 10.11 8.52 7.37
N ALA A 178 9.93 8.18 8.63
CA ALA A 178 10.78 7.19 9.30
C ALA A 178 10.70 5.80 8.62
N LEU A 179 9.52 5.42 8.12
CA LEU A 179 9.37 4.18 7.36
C LEU A 179 10.17 4.22 6.06
N GLU A 180 10.06 5.30 5.29
CA GLU A 180 10.77 5.50 4.02
C GLU A 180 12.28 5.51 4.19
N ASP A 181 12.77 6.22 5.22
CA ASP A 181 14.21 6.35 5.52
C ASP A 181 14.86 5.01 5.88
N ASN A 182 14.06 4.06 6.37
CA ASN A 182 14.52 2.74 6.79
C ASN A 182 14.03 1.60 5.88
N LEU A 183 13.57 1.90 4.66
CA LEU A 183 13.28 0.86 3.66
C LEU A 183 14.56 0.15 3.23
N PRO A 184 14.49 -1.17 2.95
CA PRO A 184 15.64 -1.89 2.44
C PRO A 184 16.12 -1.31 1.11
N PRO A 185 17.42 -1.37 0.81
CA PRO A 185 17.94 -0.97 -0.49
C PRO A 185 17.46 -1.94 -1.57
N TYR A 186 17.45 -1.48 -2.82
CA TYR A 186 17.32 -2.38 -3.95
C TYR A 186 18.55 -3.29 -4.04
N LEU A 187 18.30 -4.59 -4.14
CA LEU A 187 19.36 -5.55 -4.40
C LEU A 187 19.56 -5.65 -5.91
N TYR A 188 20.79 -5.49 -6.35
CA TYR A 188 21.20 -5.67 -7.73
C TYR A 188 22.04 -6.95 -7.81
N ASP A 189 21.78 -7.79 -8.81
CA ASP A 189 22.70 -8.88 -9.17
C ASP A 189 23.98 -8.26 -9.74
N GLU A 190 25.14 -8.66 -9.21
CA GLU A 190 26.45 -8.28 -9.75
C GLU A 190 26.80 -9.10 -11.01
#